data_89df47882b07456760e51d83e8ac044b
#
_entry.id   89df47882b07456760e51d83e8ac044b
#
_cell.length_a   1.000
_cell.length_b   1.000
_cell.length_c   1.000
_cell.angle_alpha   90.00
_cell.angle_beta   90.00
_cell.angle_gamma   90.00
#
_symmetry.space_group_name_H-M   'P 1'
#
loop_
_entity.id
_entity.type
_entity.pdbx_description
1 polymer ?
#
loop_
_entity_poly.entity_id
_entity_poly.type
_entity_poly.pdbx_seq_one_letter_code
_entity_poly.pdbx_strand_id
1 'polypeptide(L)'
;LSVSCMTYEASTVSDAVGSDRDDALRTRMMRYTVAAMFFVGFAGKGIRGIFGDIGSLVPMLILLVSFVVLFRTSGRSLLLRRFPTTTCLFVAWCALSCAWSVAPFTSAQYAVLSVALTLVSIAVAVALPLTELVGALILAFQWIIGSSFVLEALVAFFGHGPLAPPIMWGRGLLPASYYWVDGNLLQGGPIQGFPGNRNPLAFVALLLAVCLILRHMQTRSARLSTALWLAACGVVMLLTQSATVALSTVGCLVVIGGLVVQRRVPVHLRLRVVGMFAGVGVLTAIGAFFCRHMIADAFGRSPDMSGRSVIWHAVAPLIAQRPIGGWGWFIGWPTDMEPFASLVIRPDGTPTNQAHNAYVEAALTTGFVGAAMITVA
;
A
#
# COMPACT_ATOMS: atom_id res chain seq x y z
N LEU A 1 -36.72 52.68 4.00
CA LEU A 1 -36.75 51.39 3.23
C LEU A 1 -35.39 51.00 2.65
N SER A 2 -34.38 51.91 2.48
CA SER A 2 -33.08 51.58 1.84
C SER A 2 -32.01 51.03 2.81
N VAL A 3 -32.04 51.30 4.10
CA VAL A 3 -31.01 50.88 5.09
C VAL A 3 -31.25 49.41 5.51
N SER A 4 -32.50 48.95 5.57
CA SER A 4 -32.81 47.57 5.98
C SER A 4 -32.45 46.53 4.90
N CYS A 5 -32.41 46.91 3.62
CA CYS A 5 -32.03 46.02 2.50
C CYS A 5 -30.50 45.81 2.44
N MET A 6 -29.72 46.88 2.68
CA MET A 6 -28.23 46.80 2.71
C MET A 6 -27.68 45.96 3.86
N THR A 7 -28.31 45.99 5.02
CA THR A 7 -27.89 45.19 6.19
C THR A 7 -28.21 43.70 6.00
N TYR A 8 -29.29 43.36 5.30
CA TYR A 8 -29.67 41.97 5.00
C TYR A 8 -28.73 41.34 3.97
N GLU A 9 -28.39 42.08 2.90
CA GLU A 9 -27.41 41.58 1.91
C GLU A 9 -26.01 41.44 2.50
N ALA A 10 -25.56 42.34 3.37
CA ALA A 10 -24.26 42.25 4.03
C ALA A 10 -24.17 41.07 4.99
N SER A 11 -25.27 40.71 5.71
CA SER A 11 -25.29 39.51 6.57
C SER A 11 -25.27 38.21 5.76
N THR A 12 -26.01 38.12 4.68
CA THR A 12 -26.05 36.91 3.81
C THR A 12 -24.73 36.68 3.10
N VAL A 13 -24.01 37.72 2.69
CA VAL A 13 -22.66 37.62 2.10
C VAL A 13 -21.63 37.22 3.15
N SER A 14 -21.72 37.76 4.39
CA SER A 14 -20.84 37.38 5.50
C SER A 14 -21.01 35.92 5.88
N ASP A 15 -22.25 35.44 5.96
CA ASP A 15 -22.57 34.03 6.30
C ASP A 15 -22.13 33.06 5.19
N ALA A 16 -22.29 33.45 3.93
CA ALA A 16 -21.80 32.66 2.78
C ALA A 16 -20.27 32.54 2.76
N VAL A 17 -19.55 33.65 3.01
CA VAL A 17 -18.08 33.66 3.10
C VAL A 17 -17.57 32.87 4.33
N GLY A 18 -18.30 32.91 5.45
CA GLY A 18 -18.01 32.09 6.63
C GLY A 18 -18.17 30.61 6.35
N SER A 19 -19.28 30.21 5.71
CA SER A 19 -19.56 28.82 5.32
C SER A 19 -18.50 28.25 4.38
N ASP A 20 -18.08 29.00 3.36
CA ASP A 20 -17.03 28.56 2.41
C ASP A 20 -15.68 28.36 3.08
N ARG A 21 -15.31 29.20 4.04
CA ARG A 21 -14.08 29.05 4.82
C ARG A 21 -14.09 27.80 5.69
N ASP A 22 -15.20 27.53 6.36
CA ASP A 22 -15.37 26.36 7.22
C ASP A 22 -15.32 25.07 6.42
N ASP A 23 -15.93 25.01 5.24
CA ASP A 23 -15.89 23.85 4.35
C ASP A 23 -14.48 23.61 3.76
N ALA A 24 -13.78 24.68 3.43
CA ALA A 24 -12.37 24.56 2.99
C ALA A 24 -11.46 24.07 4.13
N LEU A 25 -11.66 24.55 5.35
CA LEU A 25 -10.91 24.09 6.52
C LEU A 25 -11.19 22.62 6.81
N ARG A 26 -12.45 22.20 6.82
CA ARG A 26 -12.86 20.79 7.01
C ARG A 26 -12.24 19.88 5.95
N THR A 27 -12.30 20.25 4.69
CA THR A 27 -11.70 19.49 3.59
C THR A 27 -10.18 19.35 3.79
N ARG A 28 -9.52 20.42 4.20
CA ARG A 28 -8.09 20.41 4.51
C ARG A 28 -7.78 19.49 5.70
N MET A 29 -8.51 19.60 6.81
CA MET A 29 -8.34 18.73 7.98
C MET A 29 -8.56 17.26 7.61
N MET A 30 -9.61 16.95 6.86
CA MET A 30 -9.90 15.61 6.37
C MET A 30 -8.77 15.05 5.50
N ARG A 31 -8.21 15.86 4.59
CA ARG A 31 -7.05 15.48 3.77
C ARG A 31 -5.83 15.12 4.63
N TYR A 32 -5.49 15.92 5.66
CA TYR A 32 -4.38 15.62 6.56
C TYR A 32 -4.63 14.39 7.42
N THR A 33 -5.85 14.19 7.91
CA THR A 33 -6.22 12.98 8.66
C THR A 33 -6.08 11.74 7.79
N VAL A 34 -6.59 11.78 6.55
CA VAL A 34 -6.46 10.67 5.59
C VAL A 34 -5.00 10.43 5.21
N ALA A 35 -4.20 11.50 5.04
CA ALA A 35 -2.76 11.36 4.81
C ALA A 35 -2.05 10.67 5.97
N ALA A 36 -2.38 11.02 7.21
CA ALA A 36 -1.85 10.38 8.40
C ALA A 36 -2.30 8.90 8.51
N MET A 37 -3.54 8.58 8.14
CA MET A 37 -4.02 7.18 8.05
C MET A 37 -3.22 6.38 7.03
N PHE A 38 -2.96 6.93 5.83
CA PHE A 38 -2.10 6.31 4.84
C PHE A 38 -0.67 6.15 5.33
N PHE A 39 -0.12 7.18 5.99
CA PHE A 39 1.23 7.09 6.58
C PHE A 39 1.31 5.91 7.56
N VAL A 40 0.40 5.81 8.53
CA VAL A 40 0.37 4.71 9.51
C VAL A 40 0.19 3.36 8.83
N GLY A 41 -0.69 3.26 7.82
CA GLY A 41 -0.95 2.02 7.09
C GLY A 41 0.26 1.54 6.27
N PHE A 42 0.92 2.42 5.52
CA PHE A 42 2.07 2.06 4.67
C PHE A 42 3.39 1.96 5.44
N ALA A 43 3.51 2.63 6.59
CA ALA A 43 4.69 2.57 7.46
C ALA A 43 4.61 1.46 8.54
N GLY A 44 3.68 0.52 8.40
CA GLY A 44 3.23 -0.44 9.43
C GLY A 44 4.33 -1.09 10.29
N LYS A 45 5.46 -1.58 9.73
CA LYS A 45 6.55 -2.17 10.54
C LYS A 45 7.25 -1.10 11.39
N GLY A 46 7.42 0.13 10.88
CA GLY A 46 8.01 1.23 11.65
C GLY A 46 7.12 1.61 12.84
N ILE A 47 5.82 1.78 12.62
CA ILE A 47 4.86 2.09 13.68
C ILE A 47 4.81 0.96 14.73
N ARG A 48 4.73 -0.29 14.30
CA ARG A 48 4.75 -1.46 15.21
C ARG A 48 6.09 -1.61 15.94
N GLY A 49 7.19 -1.27 15.30
CA GLY A 49 8.51 -1.30 15.91
C GLY A 49 8.66 -0.29 17.06
N ILE A 50 7.96 0.84 16.99
CA ILE A 50 7.96 1.88 18.03
C ILE A 50 6.98 1.53 19.17
N PHE A 51 5.74 1.18 18.83
CA PHE A 51 4.63 1.07 19.78
C PHE A 51 4.28 -0.39 20.14
N GLY A 52 4.84 -1.38 19.44
CA GLY A 52 4.40 -2.78 19.51
C GLY A 52 3.09 -3.03 18.72
N ASP A 53 2.67 -4.28 18.65
CA ASP A 53 1.48 -4.66 17.87
C ASP A 53 0.21 -4.02 18.45
N ILE A 54 0.00 -4.11 19.77
CA ILE A 54 -1.18 -3.52 20.44
C ILE A 54 -1.09 -2.01 20.48
N GLY A 55 0.06 -1.43 20.84
CA GLY A 55 0.25 0.02 20.92
C GLY A 55 0.09 0.72 19.58
N SER A 56 0.37 0.05 18.47
CA SER A 56 0.18 0.58 17.10
C SER A 56 -1.29 0.80 16.73
N LEU A 57 -2.22 0.18 17.46
CA LEU A 57 -3.66 0.39 17.27
C LEU A 57 -4.09 1.78 17.78
N VAL A 58 -3.37 2.35 18.76
CA VAL A 58 -3.75 3.64 19.37
C VAL A 58 -3.72 4.79 18.36
N PRO A 59 -2.61 5.07 17.64
CA PRO A 59 -2.60 6.13 16.64
C PRO A 59 -3.62 5.87 15.53
N MET A 60 -3.83 4.61 15.11
CA MET A 60 -4.83 4.28 14.11
C MET A 60 -6.25 4.56 14.60
N LEU A 61 -6.57 4.22 15.86
CA LEU A 61 -7.87 4.50 16.48
C LEU A 61 -8.13 6.01 16.61
N ILE A 62 -7.15 6.77 17.05
CA ILE A 62 -7.25 8.25 17.14
C ILE A 62 -7.56 8.84 15.77
N LEU A 63 -6.84 8.42 14.73
CA LEU A 63 -7.06 8.89 13.36
C LEU A 63 -8.42 8.45 12.81
N LEU A 64 -8.85 7.23 13.11
CA LEU A 64 -10.17 6.75 12.71
C LEU A 64 -11.29 7.55 13.37
N VAL A 65 -11.21 7.80 14.68
CA VAL A 65 -12.19 8.63 15.42
C VAL A 65 -12.21 10.05 14.84
N SER A 66 -11.04 10.65 14.61
CA SER A 66 -10.93 11.99 14.02
C SER A 66 -11.57 12.02 12.63
N PHE A 67 -11.32 11.01 11.81
CA PHE A 67 -11.94 10.88 10.48
C PHE A 67 -13.47 10.74 10.56
N VAL A 68 -13.96 9.89 11.47
CA VAL A 68 -15.42 9.68 11.66
C VAL A 68 -16.10 10.98 12.09
N VAL A 69 -15.51 11.73 13.02
CA VAL A 69 -16.04 13.04 13.44
C VAL A 69 -16.11 14.01 12.26
N LEU A 70 -15.02 14.17 11.51
CA LEU A 70 -14.96 15.03 10.33
C LEU A 70 -15.95 14.60 9.24
N PHE A 71 -16.10 13.29 9.04
CA PHE A 71 -17.05 12.72 8.08
C PHE A 71 -18.51 13.03 8.48
N ARG A 72 -18.85 12.82 9.75
CA ARG A 72 -20.18 13.12 10.29
C ARG A 72 -20.54 14.60 10.17
N THR A 73 -19.59 15.49 10.47
CA THR A 73 -19.81 16.94 10.38
C THR A 73 -19.83 17.49 8.95
N SER A 74 -19.39 16.70 7.96
CA SER A 74 -19.42 17.11 6.53
C SER A 74 -20.79 16.99 5.86
N GLY A 75 -21.81 16.47 6.54
CA GLY A 75 -23.14 16.23 5.97
C GLY A 75 -23.20 15.16 4.89
N ARG A 76 -22.09 14.46 4.62
CA ARG A 76 -22.02 13.38 3.62
C ARG A 76 -22.56 12.08 4.18
N SER A 77 -23.19 11.26 3.34
CA SER A 77 -23.76 9.97 3.74
C SER A 77 -23.22 8.81 2.90
N LEU A 78 -23.10 7.65 3.53
CA LEU A 78 -22.79 6.41 2.84
C LEU A 78 -24.08 5.87 2.22
N LEU A 79 -24.14 5.83 0.89
CA LEU A 79 -25.27 5.26 0.16
C LEU A 79 -24.90 3.84 -0.28
N LEU A 80 -25.73 2.85 0.06
CA LEU A 80 -25.51 1.44 -0.28
C LEU A 80 -25.25 1.20 -1.76
N ARG A 81 -25.93 1.95 -2.65
CA ARG A 81 -25.73 1.86 -4.10
C ARG A 81 -24.32 2.28 -4.58
N ARG A 82 -23.50 2.87 -3.73
CA ARG A 82 -22.11 3.26 -4.02
C ARG A 82 -21.09 2.23 -3.57
N PHE A 83 -21.55 1.15 -2.95
CA PHE A 83 -20.66 0.08 -2.50
C PHE A 83 -20.18 -0.75 -3.70
N PRO A 84 -18.87 -1.02 -3.81
CA PRO A 84 -18.32 -1.87 -4.86
C PRO A 84 -18.77 -3.32 -4.63
N THR A 85 -19.67 -3.82 -5.44
CA THR A 85 -20.33 -5.12 -5.25
C THR A 85 -19.32 -6.26 -5.18
N THR A 86 -18.32 -6.29 -6.08
CA THR A 86 -17.29 -7.33 -6.13
C THR A 86 -16.44 -7.37 -4.86
N THR A 87 -16.00 -6.20 -4.37
CA THR A 87 -15.25 -6.10 -3.12
C THR A 87 -16.09 -6.54 -1.92
N CYS A 88 -17.36 -6.13 -1.86
CA CYS A 88 -18.28 -6.54 -0.80
C CYS A 88 -18.53 -8.06 -0.81
N LEU A 89 -18.69 -8.67 -1.97
CA LEU A 89 -18.82 -10.13 -2.11
C LEU A 89 -17.56 -10.85 -1.65
N PHE A 90 -16.38 -10.36 -2.02
CA PHE A 90 -15.12 -10.92 -1.54
C PHE A 90 -14.98 -10.85 -0.01
N VAL A 91 -15.29 -9.69 0.59
CA VAL A 91 -15.24 -9.54 2.06
C VAL A 91 -16.27 -10.41 2.75
N ALA A 92 -17.48 -10.55 2.17
CA ALA A 92 -18.50 -11.47 2.67
C ALA A 92 -18.02 -12.94 2.60
N TRP A 93 -17.35 -13.33 1.52
CA TRP A 93 -16.74 -14.67 1.39
C TRP A 93 -15.64 -14.91 2.43
N CYS A 94 -14.79 -13.91 2.67
CA CYS A 94 -13.78 -13.94 3.75
C CYS A 94 -14.44 -14.13 5.12
N ALA A 95 -15.54 -13.45 5.41
CA ALA A 95 -16.29 -13.61 6.66
C ALA A 95 -16.93 -15.00 6.77
N LEU A 96 -17.52 -15.50 5.68
CA LEU A 96 -18.12 -16.82 5.63
C LEU A 96 -17.08 -17.92 5.86
N SER A 97 -15.83 -17.73 5.42
CA SER A 97 -14.75 -18.70 5.57
C SER A 97 -14.41 -19.02 7.03
N CYS A 98 -14.83 -18.20 8.00
CA CYS A 98 -14.71 -18.51 9.43
C CYS A 98 -15.38 -19.81 9.81
N ALA A 99 -16.46 -20.22 9.10
CA ALA A 99 -17.24 -21.42 9.39
C ALA A 99 -16.48 -22.74 9.16
N TRP A 100 -15.47 -22.72 8.28
CA TRP A 100 -14.64 -23.90 7.96
C TRP A 100 -13.13 -23.67 8.16
N SER A 101 -12.77 -22.56 8.76
CA SER A 101 -11.37 -22.19 9.01
C SER A 101 -10.71 -23.17 10.00
N VAL A 102 -9.41 -23.42 9.80
CA VAL A 102 -8.57 -24.12 10.79
C VAL A 102 -8.29 -23.28 12.02
N ALA A 103 -8.39 -21.96 11.90
CA ALA A 103 -8.23 -20.99 12.99
C ALA A 103 -9.45 -20.03 13.02
N PRO A 104 -10.65 -20.47 13.45
CA PRO A 104 -11.89 -19.71 13.33
C PRO A 104 -11.85 -18.34 14.02
N PHE A 105 -11.24 -18.26 15.20
CA PHE A 105 -11.10 -17.00 15.94
C PHE A 105 -10.21 -15.99 15.20
N THR A 106 -9.07 -16.44 14.72
CA THR A 106 -8.14 -15.62 13.90
C THR A 106 -8.81 -15.15 12.61
N SER A 107 -9.52 -16.05 11.92
CA SER A 107 -10.28 -15.70 10.72
C SER A 107 -11.38 -14.67 11.00
N ALA A 108 -12.09 -14.79 12.12
CA ALA A 108 -13.11 -13.81 12.50
C ALA A 108 -12.50 -12.43 12.78
N GLN A 109 -11.37 -12.37 13.47
CA GLN A 109 -10.66 -11.10 13.70
C GLN A 109 -10.27 -10.43 12.38
N TYR A 110 -9.68 -11.16 11.43
CA TYR A 110 -9.31 -10.62 10.14
C TYR A 110 -10.49 -10.30 9.23
N ALA A 111 -11.60 -11.05 9.35
CA ALA A 111 -12.84 -10.72 8.65
C ALA A 111 -13.42 -9.38 9.14
N VAL A 112 -13.50 -9.18 10.47
CA VAL A 112 -13.93 -7.91 11.06
C VAL A 112 -13.01 -6.76 10.63
N LEU A 113 -11.70 -6.97 10.65
CA LEU A 113 -10.73 -5.98 10.16
C LEU A 113 -10.95 -5.64 8.69
N SER A 114 -11.19 -6.66 7.84
CA SER A 114 -11.44 -6.46 6.40
C SER A 114 -12.73 -5.67 6.14
N VAL A 115 -13.81 -5.97 6.89
CA VAL A 115 -15.06 -5.19 6.84
C VAL A 115 -14.80 -3.74 7.25
N ALA A 116 -14.11 -3.51 8.38
CA ALA A 116 -13.80 -2.17 8.87
C ALA A 116 -12.97 -1.38 7.87
N LEU A 117 -11.90 -1.97 7.32
CA LEU A 117 -11.05 -1.34 6.31
C LEU A 117 -11.84 -1.01 5.03
N THR A 118 -12.74 -1.89 4.58
CA THR A 118 -13.60 -1.65 3.41
C THR A 118 -14.54 -0.48 3.67
N LEU A 119 -15.19 -0.43 4.81
CA LEU A 119 -16.08 0.68 5.18
C LEU A 119 -15.34 2.02 5.25
N VAL A 120 -14.16 2.03 5.88
CA VAL A 120 -13.30 3.22 5.96
C VAL A 120 -12.86 3.66 4.56
N SER A 121 -12.46 2.74 3.70
CA SER A 121 -12.03 3.05 2.33
C SER A 121 -13.17 3.67 1.50
N ILE A 122 -14.38 3.12 1.62
CA ILE A 122 -15.57 3.68 0.97
C ILE A 122 -15.88 5.07 1.53
N ALA A 123 -15.82 5.23 2.86
CA ALA A 123 -16.05 6.53 3.50
C ALA A 123 -15.03 7.58 3.05
N VAL A 124 -13.75 7.23 2.95
CA VAL A 124 -12.68 8.10 2.42
C VAL A 124 -12.96 8.49 0.96
N ALA A 125 -13.36 7.53 0.12
CA ALA A 125 -13.69 7.79 -1.29
C ALA A 125 -14.93 8.69 -1.47
N VAL A 126 -15.88 8.63 -0.53
CA VAL A 126 -17.06 9.53 -0.50
C VAL A 126 -16.70 10.90 0.07
N ALA A 127 -15.79 10.93 1.05
CA ALA A 127 -15.41 12.13 1.78
C ALA A 127 -14.53 13.09 0.99
N LEU A 128 -13.63 12.58 0.16
CA LEU A 128 -12.66 13.40 -0.55
C LEU A 128 -12.84 13.28 -2.08
N PRO A 129 -12.85 14.39 -2.82
CA PRO A 129 -12.70 14.34 -4.26
C PRO A 129 -11.35 13.74 -4.63
N LEU A 130 -11.25 13.14 -5.82
CA LEU A 130 -10.06 12.43 -6.27
C LEU A 130 -8.78 13.27 -6.18
N THR A 131 -8.86 14.55 -6.48
CA THR A 131 -7.73 15.49 -6.39
C THR A 131 -7.19 15.62 -4.96
N GLU A 132 -8.08 15.71 -3.97
CA GLU A 132 -7.72 15.79 -2.55
C GLU A 132 -7.21 14.45 -2.04
N LEU A 133 -7.80 13.33 -2.48
CA LEU A 133 -7.34 11.99 -2.16
C LEU A 133 -5.91 11.74 -2.68
N VAL A 134 -5.64 12.10 -3.95
CA VAL A 134 -4.28 12.04 -4.51
C VAL A 134 -3.33 12.97 -3.75
N GLY A 135 -3.81 14.15 -3.34
CA GLY A 135 -3.05 15.07 -2.48
C GLY A 135 -2.69 14.47 -1.12
N ALA A 136 -3.61 13.73 -0.51
CA ALA A 136 -3.38 13.01 0.75
C ALA A 136 -2.35 11.88 0.58
N LEU A 137 -2.44 11.09 -0.50
CA LEU A 137 -1.46 10.04 -0.82
C LEU A 137 -0.06 10.62 -1.04
N ILE A 138 0.07 11.69 -1.83
CA ILE A 138 1.34 12.37 -2.06
C ILE A 138 1.96 12.80 -0.73
N LEU A 139 1.18 13.44 0.14
CA LEU A 139 1.64 13.92 1.43
C LEU A 139 2.11 12.76 2.33
N ALA A 140 1.33 11.70 2.44
CA ALA A 140 1.68 10.51 3.21
C ALA A 140 2.99 9.86 2.72
N PHE A 141 3.13 9.70 1.41
CA PHE A 141 4.32 9.09 0.83
C PHE A 141 5.55 10.00 0.94
N GLN A 142 5.39 11.32 0.85
CA GLN A 142 6.46 12.28 1.16
C GLN A 142 6.92 12.16 2.61
N TRP A 143 6.00 12.00 3.57
CA TRP A 143 6.36 11.76 4.97
C TRP A 143 7.13 10.45 5.14
N ILE A 144 6.69 9.35 4.48
CA ILE A 144 7.38 8.06 4.55
C ILE A 144 8.81 8.16 3.98
N ILE A 145 8.97 8.75 2.81
CA ILE A 145 10.29 8.89 2.18
C ILE A 145 11.18 9.83 2.99
N GLY A 146 10.65 10.97 3.44
CA GLY A 146 11.40 11.93 4.27
C GLY A 146 11.87 11.30 5.58
N SER A 147 10.97 10.65 6.31
CA SER A 147 11.32 9.94 7.55
C SER A 147 12.30 8.78 7.31
N SER A 148 12.21 8.11 6.15
CA SER A 148 13.14 7.05 5.78
C SER A 148 14.55 7.59 5.56
N PHE A 149 14.73 8.70 4.84
CA PHE A 149 16.04 9.32 4.66
C PHE A 149 16.62 9.79 6.01
N VAL A 150 15.80 10.40 6.87
CA VAL A 150 16.26 10.81 8.20
C VAL A 150 16.71 9.62 9.02
N LEU A 151 15.91 8.55 9.07
CA LEU A 151 16.25 7.34 9.82
C LEU A 151 17.50 6.65 9.30
N GLU A 152 17.62 6.46 7.99
CA GLU A 152 18.80 5.85 7.36
C GLU A 152 20.06 6.70 7.57
N ALA A 153 19.97 8.03 7.48
CA ALA A 153 21.08 8.93 7.74
C ALA A 153 21.50 8.88 9.23
N LEU A 154 20.55 8.89 10.17
CA LEU A 154 20.87 8.78 11.60
C LEU A 154 21.60 7.47 11.90
N VAL A 155 21.15 6.35 11.31
CA VAL A 155 21.82 5.06 11.51
C VAL A 155 23.19 5.02 10.83
N ALA A 156 23.33 5.58 9.63
CA ALA A 156 24.58 5.59 8.88
C ALA A 156 25.68 6.45 9.52
N PHE A 157 25.32 7.59 10.11
CA PHE A 157 26.29 8.54 10.67
C PHE A 157 26.53 8.37 12.18
N PHE A 158 25.54 7.89 12.93
CA PHE A 158 25.59 7.81 14.39
C PHE A 158 25.43 6.39 14.92
N GLY A 159 24.99 5.43 14.08
CA GLY A 159 24.80 4.03 14.46
C GLY A 159 26.11 3.25 14.42
N HIS A 160 26.17 2.17 15.22
CA HIS A 160 27.29 1.23 15.25
C HIS A 160 26.91 -0.13 14.63
N GLY A 161 25.96 -0.13 13.68
CA GLY A 161 25.45 -1.32 13.00
C GLY A 161 23.94 -1.30 12.80
N PRO A 162 23.33 -2.45 12.53
CA PRO A 162 21.88 -2.54 12.30
C PRO A 162 21.06 -2.05 13.50
N LEU A 163 20.02 -1.25 13.23
CA LEU A 163 19.13 -0.72 14.25
C LEU A 163 17.97 -1.69 14.51
N ALA A 164 17.86 -2.19 15.74
CA ALA A 164 16.70 -2.93 16.18
C ALA A 164 15.50 -1.98 16.46
N PRO A 165 14.24 -2.42 16.24
CA PRO A 165 13.07 -1.66 16.66
C PRO A 165 13.08 -1.41 18.17
N PRO A 166 12.61 -0.23 18.67
CA PRO A 166 12.59 0.10 20.09
C PRO A 166 11.95 -0.98 20.98
N ILE A 167 10.87 -1.62 20.51
CA ILE A 167 10.20 -2.71 21.23
C ILE A 167 11.09 -3.95 21.45
N MET A 168 12.18 -4.08 20.70
CA MET A 168 13.12 -5.19 20.76
C MET A 168 14.42 -4.86 21.52
N TRP A 169 14.59 -3.62 21.98
CA TRP A 169 15.78 -3.22 22.70
C TRP A 169 15.98 -4.05 23.98
N GLY A 170 17.23 -4.42 24.26
CA GLY A 170 17.57 -5.25 25.41
C GLY A 170 17.38 -6.76 25.21
N ARG A 171 16.95 -7.24 24.05
CA ARG A 171 16.73 -8.68 23.78
C ARG A 171 17.98 -9.44 23.29
N GLY A 172 19.15 -8.81 23.26
CA GLY A 172 20.36 -9.42 22.72
C GLY A 172 20.41 -9.48 21.19
N LEU A 173 21.15 -10.45 20.63
CA LEU A 173 21.26 -10.62 19.19
C LEU A 173 19.92 -11.11 18.60
N LEU A 174 19.45 -10.40 17.57
CA LEU A 174 18.21 -10.71 16.88
C LEU A 174 18.51 -11.38 15.53
N PRO A 175 17.62 -12.25 15.02
CA PRO A 175 17.66 -12.68 13.63
C PRO A 175 17.66 -11.49 12.68
N ALA A 176 18.34 -11.59 11.54
CA ALA A 176 18.51 -10.49 10.58
C ALA A 176 17.19 -9.87 10.12
N SER A 177 16.13 -10.69 10.00
CA SER A 177 14.78 -10.25 9.59
C SER A 177 14.07 -9.35 10.62
N TYR A 178 14.54 -9.28 11.86
CA TYR A 178 13.94 -8.47 12.93
C TYR A 178 14.50 -7.05 13.01
N TYR A 179 15.70 -6.80 12.45
CA TYR A 179 16.25 -5.45 12.43
C TYR A 179 15.35 -4.51 11.60
N TRP A 180 15.27 -3.26 12.05
CA TRP A 180 14.47 -2.22 11.40
C TRP A 180 15.20 -1.62 10.20
N VAL A 181 16.50 -1.26 10.40
CA VAL A 181 17.39 -0.67 9.40
C VAL A 181 18.75 -1.34 9.50
N ASP A 182 19.33 -1.75 8.39
CA ASP A 182 20.63 -2.44 8.35
C ASP A 182 21.83 -1.48 8.37
N GLY A 183 21.61 -0.17 8.15
CA GLY A 183 22.67 0.84 8.14
C GLY A 183 23.51 0.86 6.85
N ASN A 184 22.98 0.35 5.74
CA ASN A 184 23.72 0.19 4.48
C ASN A 184 23.66 1.42 3.56
N LEU A 185 23.23 2.59 4.04
CA LEU A 185 23.07 3.79 3.21
C LEU A 185 24.40 4.20 2.54
N LEU A 186 25.50 4.26 3.29
CA LEU A 186 26.81 4.66 2.78
C LEU A 186 27.50 3.57 1.93
N GLN A 187 27.04 2.34 2.02
CA GLN A 187 27.50 1.20 1.21
C GLN A 187 26.72 1.07 -0.11
N GLY A 188 25.77 1.98 -0.38
CA GLY A 188 24.93 1.94 -1.59
C GLY A 188 23.68 1.05 -1.47
N GLY A 189 23.24 0.74 -0.26
CA GLY A 189 22.05 -0.08 0.01
C GLY A 189 22.35 -1.57 0.22
N PRO A 190 21.33 -2.41 0.38
CA PRO A 190 19.90 -2.05 0.35
C PRO A 190 19.42 -1.31 1.60
N ILE A 191 18.58 -0.28 1.41
CA ILE A 191 17.93 0.46 2.50
C ILE A 191 16.51 -0.07 2.76
N GLN A 192 16.08 -0.04 4.04
CA GLN A 192 14.73 -0.46 4.49
C GLN A 192 13.83 0.73 4.84
N GLY A 193 14.41 1.83 5.27
CA GLY A 193 13.75 3.05 5.68
C GLY A 193 12.74 2.88 6.81
N PHE A 194 11.86 3.84 6.98
CA PHE A 194 10.85 3.83 8.03
C PHE A 194 9.89 2.61 7.97
N PRO A 195 9.46 2.11 6.79
CA PRO A 195 8.69 0.87 6.71
C PRO A 195 9.44 -0.39 7.17
N GLY A 196 10.75 -0.33 7.35
CA GLY A 196 11.59 -1.45 7.80
C GLY A 196 11.63 -2.63 6.83
N ASN A 197 11.38 -2.36 5.55
CA ASN A 197 11.49 -3.35 4.47
C ASN A 197 11.67 -2.64 3.13
N ARG A 198 12.69 -3.04 2.37
CA ARG A 198 13.05 -2.44 1.08
C ARG A 198 11.94 -2.48 0.02
N ASN A 199 11.14 -3.56 -0.03
CA ASN A 199 10.11 -3.70 -1.05
C ASN A 199 8.92 -2.74 -0.83
N PRO A 200 8.31 -2.62 0.37
CA PRO A 200 7.32 -1.59 0.67
C PRO A 200 7.85 -0.16 0.46
N LEU A 201 9.09 0.12 0.86
CA LEU A 201 9.69 1.45 0.66
C LEU A 201 9.80 1.80 -0.83
N ALA A 202 10.32 0.88 -1.64
CA ALA A 202 10.42 1.05 -3.09
C ALA A 202 9.04 1.19 -3.74
N PHE A 203 8.04 0.44 -3.26
CA PHE A 203 6.67 0.53 -3.75
C PHE A 203 6.04 1.90 -3.46
N VAL A 204 6.23 2.43 -2.25
CA VAL A 204 5.82 3.80 -1.88
C VAL A 204 6.48 4.84 -2.80
N ALA A 205 7.78 4.69 -3.10
CA ALA A 205 8.48 5.59 -4.01
C ALA A 205 7.90 5.55 -5.44
N LEU A 206 7.58 4.34 -5.95
CA LEU A 206 6.92 4.19 -7.26
C LEU A 206 5.54 4.86 -7.27
N LEU A 207 4.71 4.61 -6.25
CA LEU A 207 3.38 5.22 -6.15
C LEU A 207 3.46 6.74 -6.06
N LEU A 208 4.39 7.28 -5.25
CA LEU A 208 4.61 8.72 -5.18
C LEU A 208 5.00 9.30 -6.53
N ALA A 209 5.93 8.65 -7.24
CA ALA A 209 6.35 9.10 -8.57
C ALA A 209 5.16 9.14 -9.55
N VAL A 210 4.34 8.09 -9.58
CA VAL A 210 3.12 8.04 -10.42
C VAL A 210 2.16 9.16 -10.05
N CYS A 211 1.85 9.35 -8.77
CA CYS A 211 0.94 10.40 -8.29
C CYS A 211 1.46 11.81 -8.65
N LEU A 212 2.77 12.06 -8.52
CA LEU A 212 3.40 13.34 -8.86
C LEU A 212 3.34 13.61 -10.37
N ILE A 213 3.62 12.61 -11.20
CA ILE A 213 3.54 12.72 -12.65
C ILE A 213 2.10 13.05 -13.07
N LEU A 214 1.12 12.28 -12.58
CA LEU A 214 -0.29 12.51 -12.90
C LEU A 214 -0.76 13.90 -12.47
N ARG A 215 -0.41 14.34 -11.25
CA ARG A 215 -0.72 15.68 -10.76
C ARG A 215 -0.07 16.76 -11.63
N HIS A 216 1.21 16.61 -11.98
CA HIS A 216 1.92 17.56 -12.83
C HIS A 216 1.29 17.68 -14.23
N MET A 217 0.84 16.55 -14.80
CA MET A 217 0.14 16.55 -16.09
C MET A 217 -1.21 17.29 -16.05
N GLN A 218 -1.87 17.35 -14.87
CA GLN A 218 -3.16 18.02 -14.69
C GLN A 218 -3.01 19.52 -14.38
N THR A 219 -2.09 19.88 -13.49
CA THR A 219 -2.06 21.24 -12.89
C THR A 219 -0.90 22.11 -13.35
N ARG A 220 0.14 21.55 -13.99
CA ARG A 220 1.41 22.20 -14.36
C ARG A 220 2.09 22.96 -13.20
N SER A 221 1.75 22.63 -11.94
CA SER A 221 2.22 23.34 -10.75
C SER A 221 3.64 22.96 -10.35
N ALA A 222 4.31 23.88 -9.63
CA ALA A 222 5.57 23.71 -8.86
C ALA A 222 6.59 22.72 -9.47
N ARG A 223 7.13 23.03 -10.64
CA ARG A 223 8.06 22.16 -11.39
C ARG A 223 9.27 21.71 -10.56
N LEU A 224 9.89 22.63 -9.79
CA LEU A 224 11.08 22.32 -8.99
C LEU A 224 10.78 21.31 -7.86
N SER A 225 9.72 21.56 -7.06
CA SER A 225 9.35 20.64 -5.98
C SER A 225 9.00 19.25 -6.51
N THR A 226 8.25 19.16 -7.63
CA THR A 226 7.94 17.89 -8.27
C THR A 226 9.21 17.17 -8.74
N ALA A 227 10.15 17.89 -9.37
CA ALA A 227 11.41 17.33 -9.85
C ALA A 227 12.27 16.80 -8.68
N LEU A 228 12.38 17.56 -7.58
CA LEU A 228 13.12 17.13 -6.39
C LEU A 228 12.52 15.86 -5.77
N TRP A 229 11.20 15.75 -5.65
CA TRP A 229 10.57 14.54 -5.13
C TRP A 229 10.67 13.35 -6.09
N LEU A 230 10.61 13.57 -7.40
CA LEU A 230 10.87 12.52 -8.40
C LEU A 230 12.32 12.02 -8.32
N ALA A 231 13.28 12.93 -8.14
CA ALA A 231 14.68 12.56 -7.91
C ALA A 231 14.83 11.74 -6.61
N ALA A 232 14.19 12.17 -5.51
CA ALA A 232 14.17 11.42 -4.26
C ALA A 232 13.57 10.00 -4.43
N CYS A 233 12.46 9.88 -5.18
CA CYS A 233 11.90 8.57 -5.53
C CYS A 233 12.89 7.71 -6.31
N GLY A 234 13.59 8.28 -7.30
CA GLY A 234 14.62 7.58 -8.07
C GLY A 234 15.75 7.08 -7.19
N VAL A 235 16.25 7.91 -6.28
CA VAL A 235 17.30 7.53 -5.30
C VAL A 235 16.82 6.38 -4.40
N VAL A 236 15.60 6.47 -3.86
CA VAL A 236 15.04 5.38 -3.03
C VAL A 236 14.91 4.09 -3.83
N MET A 237 14.44 4.15 -5.08
CA MET A 237 14.28 2.95 -5.91
C MET A 237 15.64 2.30 -6.22
N LEU A 238 16.68 3.08 -6.45
CA LEU A 238 18.05 2.58 -6.65
C LEU A 238 18.59 1.95 -5.36
N LEU A 239 18.51 2.68 -4.24
CA LEU A 239 19.08 2.23 -2.96
C LEU A 239 18.33 1.06 -2.33
N THR A 240 17.04 0.86 -2.62
CA THR A 240 16.29 -0.31 -2.13
C THR A 240 16.64 -1.60 -2.87
N GLN A 241 17.20 -1.51 -4.07
CA GLN A 241 17.58 -2.67 -4.90
C GLN A 241 16.42 -3.69 -5.01
N SER A 242 15.19 -3.19 -5.23
CA SER A 242 13.99 -4.03 -5.30
C SER A 242 13.72 -4.47 -6.75
N ALA A 243 14.09 -5.69 -7.11
CA ALA A 243 13.82 -6.24 -8.44
C ALA A 243 12.32 -6.25 -8.80
N THR A 244 11.45 -6.55 -7.81
CA THR A 244 9.99 -6.53 -8.01
C THR A 244 9.49 -5.14 -8.40
N VAL A 245 9.97 -4.10 -7.72
CA VAL A 245 9.54 -2.72 -7.99
C VAL A 245 10.19 -2.21 -9.28
N ALA A 246 11.44 -2.58 -9.58
CA ALA A 246 12.07 -2.27 -10.86
C ALA A 246 11.24 -2.79 -12.05
N LEU A 247 10.80 -4.05 -11.99
CA LEU A 247 9.93 -4.63 -13.01
C LEU A 247 8.56 -3.92 -13.07
N SER A 248 7.97 -3.63 -11.91
CA SER A 248 6.71 -2.87 -11.83
C SER A 248 6.84 -1.47 -12.43
N THR A 249 8.00 -0.83 -12.27
CA THR A 249 8.30 0.49 -12.86
C THR A 249 8.28 0.43 -14.38
N VAL A 250 8.92 -0.59 -14.96
CA VAL A 250 8.88 -0.82 -16.41
C VAL A 250 7.44 -1.00 -16.89
N GLY A 251 6.63 -1.81 -16.18
CA GLY A 251 5.21 -1.97 -16.48
C GLY A 251 4.44 -0.64 -16.43
N CYS A 252 4.64 0.16 -15.38
CA CYS A 252 4.03 1.50 -15.26
C CYS A 252 4.44 2.43 -16.41
N LEU A 253 5.71 2.43 -16.81
CA LEU A 253 6.20 3.25 -17.93
C LEU A 253 5.55 2.84 -19.26
N VAL A 254 5.38 1.55 -19.50
CA VAL A 254 4.69 1.03 -20.69
C VAL A 254 3.23 1.50 -20.69
N VAL A 255 2.52 1.36 -19.58
CA VAL A 255 1.11 1.80 -19.47
C VAL A 255 0.98 3.32 -19.64
N ILE A 256 1.79 4.11 -18.92
CA ILE A 256 1.76 5.57 -19.01
C ILE A 256 2.12 6.03 -20.42
N GLY A 257 3.16 5.45 -21.03
CA GLY A 257 3.54 5.71 -22.41
C GLY A 257 2.40 5.43 -23.38
N GLY A 258 1.73 4.28 -23.24
CA GLY A 258 0.55 3.91 -24.03
C GLY A 258 -0.57 4.93 -23.91
N LEU A 259 -0.89 5.35 -22.67
CA LEU A 259 -1.92 6.37 -22.41
C LEU A 259 -1.58 7.75 -23.02
N VAL A 260 -0.31 8.16 -22.95
CA VAL A 260 0.16 9.43 -23.54
C VAL A 260 0.05 9.38 -25.06
N VAL A 261 0.48 8.29 -25.69
CA VAL A 261 0.38 8.11 -27.16
C VAL A 261 -1.07 8.05 -27.58
N GLN A 262 -1.91 7.26 -26.87
CA GLN A 262 -3.33 7.11 -27.16
C GLN A 262 -4.09 8.46 -27.18
N ARG A 263 -3.70 9.41 -26.31
CA ARG A 263 -4.30 10.75 -26.27
C ARG A 263 -3.94 11.62 -27.48
N ARG A 264 -2.84 11.32 -28.16
CA ARG A 264 -2.33 12.08 -29.30
C ARG A 264 -2.77 11.55 -30.66
N VAL A 265 -3.33 10.32 -30.70
CA VAL A 265 -3.78 9.71 -31.95
C VAL A 265 -5.29 9.83 -32.15
N PRO A 266 -5.77 9.84 -33.44
CA PRO A 266 -7.18 9.80 -33.77
C PRO A 266 -7.91 8.61 -33.12
N VAL A 267 -9.21 8.76 -32.87
CA VAL A 267 -10.04 7.76 -32.14
C VAL A 267 -9.97 6.37 -32.78
N HIS A 268 -9.99 6.30 -34.14
CA HIS A 268 -9.93 5.01 -34.85
C HIS A 268 -8.60 4.24 -34.70
N LEU A 269 -7.51 4.90 -34.28
CA LEU A 269 -6.21 4.27 -34.03
C LEU A 269 -5.99 3.90 -32.56
N ARG A 270 -6.82 4.37 -31.63
CA ARG A 270 -6.61 4.18 -30.18
C ARG A 270 -6.56 2.72 -29.78
N LEU A 271 -7.43 1.87 -30.35
CA LEU A 271 -7.42 0.44 -30.04
C LEU A 271 -6.13 -0.24 -30.52
N ARG A 272 -5.60 0.17 -31.69
CA ARG A 272 -4.31 -0.34 -32.18
C ARG A 272 -3.15 0.05 -31.26
N VAL A 273 -3.14 1.28 -30.75
CA VAL A 273 -2.14 1.73 -29.77
C VAL A 273 -2.24 0.91 -28.49
N VAL A 274 -3.44 0.67 -27.96
CA VAL A 274 -3.64 -0.19 -26.79
C VAL A 274 -3.10 -1.60 -27.06
N GLY A 275 -3.44 -2.21 -28.20
CA GLY A 275 -2.93 -3.52 -28.59
C GLY A 275 -1.41 -3.58 -28.72
N MET A 276 -0.79 -2.53 -29.31
CA MET A 276 0.66 -2.44 -29.43
C MET A 276 1.34 -2.38 -28.05
N PHE A 277 0.88 -1.50 -27.14
CA PHE A 277 1.47 -1.40 -25.82
C PHE A 277 1.18 -2.62 -24.94
N ALA A 278 0.02 -3.26 -25.09
CA ALA A 278 -0.26 -4.55 -24.46
C ALA A 278 0.71 -5.63 -24.97
N GLY A 279 0.97 -5.68 -26.28
CA GLY A 279 1.97 -6.57 -26.87
C GLY A 279 3.38 -6.31 -26.34
N VAL A 280 3.79 -5.04 -26.24
CA VAL A 280 5.08 -4.66 -25.60
C VAL A 280 5.11 -5.13 -24.15
N GLY A 281 4.04 -4.95 -23.39
CA GLY A 281 3.95 -5.42 -22.00
C GLY A 281 4.11 -6.94 -21.89
N VAL A 282 3.43 -7.70 -22.74
CA VAL A 282 3.56 -9.16 -22.81
C VAL A 282 4.98 -9.58 -23.17
N LEU A 283 5.57 -8.99 -24.22
CA LEU A 283 6.94 -9.28 -24.62
C LEU A 283 7.96 -8.94 -23.51
N THR A 284 7.75 -7.84 -22.81
CA THR A 284 8.58 -7.46 -21.64
C THR A 284 8.47 -8.50 -20.53
N ALA A 285 7.26 -8.98 -20.23
CA ALA A 285 7.04 -10.02 -19.23
C ALA A 285 7.70 -11.36 -19.63
N ILE A 286 7.56 -11.76 -20.90
CA ILE A 286 8.21 -12.95 -21.45
C ILE A 286 9.75 -12.80 -21.39
N GLY A 287 10.28 -11.66 -21.83
CA GLY A 287 11.72 -11.37 -21.76
C GLY A 287 12.25 -11.42 -20.34
N ALA A 288 11.54 -10.78 -19.38
CA ALA A 288 11.89 -10.82 -17.96
C ALA A 288 11.88 -12.26 -17.39
N PHE A 289 10.95 -13.11 -17.84
CA PHE A 289 10.92 -14.53 -17.46
C PHE A 289 12.13 -15.30 -17.98
N PHE A 290 12.50 -15.13 -19.24
CA PHE A 290 13.69 -15.79 -19.80
C PHE A 290 15.01 -15.24 -19.24
N CYS A 291 15.08 -13.93 -18.99
CA CYS A 291 16.25 -13.27 -18.38
C CYS A 291 16.26 -13.31 -16.84
N ARG A 292 15.37 -14.08 -16.20
CA ARG A 292 15.21 -14.07 -14.73
C ARG A 292 16.51 -14.36 -13.97
N HIS A 293 17.38 -15.22 -14.48
CA HIS A 293 18.68 -15.53 -13.90
C HIS A 293 19.61 -14.31 -13.93
N MET A 294 19.78 -13.67 -15.10
CA MET A 294 20.56 -12.44 -15.23
C MET A 294 20.03 -11.31 -14.34
N ILE A 295 18.70 -11.17 -14.27
CA ILE A 295 18.05 -10.17 -13.41
C ILE A 295 18.33 -10.49 -11.95
N ALA A 296 18.21 -11.74 -11.52
CA ALA A 296 18.50 -12.16 -10.17
C ALA A 296 19.94 -11.88 -9.79
N ASP A 297 20.90 -12.25 -10.62
CA ASP A 297 22.34 -12.02 -10.43
C ASP A 297 22.65 -10.53 -10.31
N ALA A 298 22.08 -9.68 -11.18
CA ALA A 298 22.24 -8.23 -11.14
C ALA A 298 21.74 -7.57 -9.85
N PHE A 299 20.76 -8.21 -9.16
CA PHE A 299 20.23 -7.76 -7.87
C PHE A 299 20.80 -8.55 -6.67
N GLY A 300 21.84 -9.38 -6.88
CA GLY A 300 22.45 -10.19 -5.83
C GLY A 300 21.45 -11.17 -5.17
N ARG A 301 20.51 -11.73 -5.95
CA ARG A 301 19.46 -12.63 -5.46
C ARG A 301 19.59 -14.01 -6.09
N SER A 302 19.09 -15.01 -5.38
CA SER A 302 18.94 -16.35 -5.94
C SER A 302 17.95 -16.36 -7.11
N PRO A 303 18.22 -17.15 -8.18
CA PRO A 303 17.37 -17.23 -9.37
C PRO A 303 15.95 -17.75 -9.10
N ASP A 304 15.73 -18.41 -7.96
CA ASP A 304 14.47 -18.99 -7.50
C ASP A 304 13.48 -17.97 -6.91
N MET A 305 13.55 -16.69 -7.34
CA MET A 305 12.70 -15.60 -6.88
C MET A 305 12.80 -15.32 -5.37
N SER A 306 13.98 -15.47 -4.79
CA SER A 306 14.23 -15.24 -3.35
C SER A 306 13.45 -16.21 -2.44
N GLY A 307 13.40 -17.49 -2.79
CA GLY A 307 12.72 -18.54 -2.03
C GLY A 307 11.20 -18.64 -2.27
N ARG A 308 10.63 -17.81 -3.16
CA ARG A 308 9.19 -17.86 -3.44
C ARG A 308 8.74 -19.16 -4.11
N SER A 309 9.58 -19.74 -4.96
CA SER A 309 9.31 -21.04 -5.60
C SER A 309 9.15 -22.14 -4.54
N VAL A 310 10.01 -22.17 -3.52
CA VAL A 310 9.91 -23.12 -2.40
C VAL A 310 8.59 -22.94 -1.66
N ILE A 311 8.22 -21.70 -1.37
CA ILE A 311 6.95 -21.39 -0.71
C ILE A 311 5.76 -21.87 -1.56
N TRP A 312 5.74 -21.56 -2.85
CA TRP A 312 4.63 -21.93 -3.73
C TRP A 312 4.52 -23.46 -3.93
N HIS A 313 5.65 -24.16 -4.02
CA HIS A 313 5.67 -25.63 -4.06
C HIS A 313 5.13 -26.26 -2.76
N ALA A 314 5.44 -25.67 -1.60
CA ALA A 314 4.91 -26.13 -0.32
C ALA A 314 3.42 -25.83 -0.15
N VAL A 315 2.93 -24.71 -0.70
CA VAL A 315 1.52 -24.28 -0.59
C VAL A 315 0.60 -25.00 -1.59
N ALA A 316 1.10 -25.38 -2.77
CA ALA A 316 0.28 -25.98 -3.82
C ALA A 316 -0.51 -27.24 -3.37
N PRO A 317 0.07 -28.20 -2.61
CA PRO A 317 -0.68 -29.34 -2.06
C PRO A 317 -1.80 -28.94 -1.10
N LEU A 318 -1.60 -27.86 -0.33
CA LEU A 318 -2.63 -27.36 0.61
C LEU A 318 -3.80 -26.73 -0.14
N ILE A 319 -3.53 -26.00 -1.23
CA ILE A 319 -4.58 -25.47 -2.11
C ILE A 319 -5.38 -26.64 -2.73
N ALA A 320 -4.69 -27.70 -3.19
CA ALA A 320 -5.34 -28.88 -3.76
C ALA A 320 -6.23 -29.63 -2.77
N GLN A 321 -5.92 -29.59 -1.48
CA GLN A 321 -6.76 -30.21 -0.44
C GLN A 321 -8.07 -29.46 -0.19
N ARG A 322 -8.08 -28.12 -0.34
CA ARG A 322 -9.26 -27.27 -0.11
C ARG A 322 -9.47 -26.25 -1.24
N PRO A 323 -9.75 -26.70 -2.47
CA PRO A 323 -9.67 -25.83 -3.66
C PRO A 323 -10.80 -24.78 -3.73
N ILE A 324 -11.96 -25.04 -3.13
CA ILE A 324 -13.13 -24.15 -3.24
C ILE A 324 -13.11 -23.05 -2.18
N GLY A 325 -13.03 -23.44 -0.90
CA GLY A 325 -13.17 -22.53 0.25
C GLY A 325 -11.86 -22.13 0.93
N GLY A 326 -10.76 -22.82 0.61
CA GLY A 326 -9.48 -22.61 1.26
C GLY A 326 -9.45 -23.02 2.74
N TRP A 327 -8.45 -22.51 3.48
CA TRP A 327 -8.16 -22.86 4.85
C TRP A 327 -8.73 -21.88 5.88
N GLY A 328 -9.36 -20.79 5.44
CA GLY A 328 -9.89 -19.70 6.26
C GLY A 328 -9.15 -18.39 5.97
N TRP A 329 -9.85 -17.26 6.11
CA TRP A 329 -9.28 -15.95 5.87
C TRP A 329 -8.39 -15.49 7.03
N PHE A 330 -7.11 -15.36 6.79
CA PHE A 330 -6.15 -14.74 7.71
C PHE A 330 -5.10 -13.93 6.97
N ILE A 331 -4.63 -12.85 7.60
CA ILE A 331 -3.54 -11.99 7.10
C ILE A 331 -2.27 -12.39 7.86
N GLY A 332 -1.45 -13.21 7.20
CA GLY A 332 -0.37 -13.94 7.85
C GLY A 332 -0.83 -15.31 8.39
N TRP A 333 -0.09 -16.34 8.00
CA TRP A 333 -0.44 -17.71 8.35
C TRP A 333 -0.32 -17.94 9.87
N PRO A 334 -1.18 -18.73 10.48
CA PRO A 334 -1.07 -19.10 11.89
C PRO A 334 0.12 -20.05 12.09
N THR A 335 1.29 -19.49 12.41
CA THR A 335 2.55 -20.24 12.54
C THR A 335 2.67 -21.07 13.81
N ASP A 336 1.66 -21.04 14.65
CA ASP A 336 1.48 -21.84 15.86
C ASP A 336 0.61 -23.10 15.63
N MET A 337 0.08 -23.27 14.41
CA MET A 337 -0.85 -24.36 14.06
C MET A 337 -0.42 -25.07 12.78
N GLU A 338 -0.57 -26.40 12.74
CA GLU A 338 -0.39 -27.16 11.51
C GLU A 338 -1.58 -26.95 10.55
N PRO A 339 -1.34 -26.94 9.23
CA PRO A 339 -0.07 -27.27 8.53
C PRO A 339 0.89 -26.07 8.36
N PHE A 340 0.64 -24.92 8.95
CA PHE A 340 1.39 -23.69 8.71
C PHE A 340 2.65 -23.56 9.58
N ALA A 341 2.66 -24.21 10.76
CA ALA A 341 3.78 -24.14 11.71
C ALA A 341 5.10 -24.62 11.11
N SER A 342 5.04 -25.72 10.34
CA SER A 342 6.21 -26.38 9.75
C SER A 342 6.32 -26.19 8.23
N LEU A 343 5.41 -25.41 7.60
CA LEU A 343 5.25 -25.38 6.15
C LEU A 343 6.52 -24.94 5.41
N VAL A 344 7.12 -23.81 5.81
CA VAL A 344 8.40 -23.31 5.26
C VAL A 344 9.14 -22.57 6.36
N ILE A 345 10.28 -23.09 6.78
CA ILE A 345 11.17 -22.47 7.75
C ILE A 345 12.31 -21.78 6.98
N ARG A 346 12.58 -20.53 7.29
CA ARG A 346 13.68 -19.77 6.70
C ARG A 346 15.02 -20.20 7.25
N PRO A 347 16.16 -19.89 6.58
CA PRO A 347 17.48 -20.21 7.08
C PRO A 347 17.82 -19.62 8.46
N ASP A 348 17.15 -18.53 8.85
CA ASP A 348 17.28 -17.90 10.17
C ASP A 348 16.39 -18.55 11.25
N GLY A 349 15.74 -19.67 10.94
CA GLY A 349 14.85 -20.41 11.84
C GLY A 349 13.45 -19.81 11.98
N THR A 350 13.13 -18.71 11.29
CA THR A 350 11.82 -18.08 11.36
C THR A 350 10.83 -18.73 10.38
N PRO A 351 9.58 -19.04 10.80
CA PRO A 351 8.57 -19.56 9.88
C PRO A 351 8.15 -18.50 8.87
N THR A 352 7.88 -18.94 7.65
CA THR A 352 7.24 -18.10 6.63
C THR A 352 5.75 -18.02 6.92
N ASN A 353 5.18 -16.82 6.85
CA ASN A 353 3.78 -16.56 7.19
C ASN A 353 2.96 -15.98 6.04
N GLN A 354 3.45 -16.04 4.79
CA GLN A 354 2.74 -15.54 3.61
C GLN A 354 3.33 -16.08 2.31
N ALA A 355 2.49 -16.19 1.27
CA ALA A 355 2.90 -16.68 -0.05
C ALA A 355 3.70 -15.65 -0.88
N HIS A 356 3.78 -14.39 -0.48
CA HIS A 356 4.34 -13.29 -1.28
C HIS A 356 3.74 -13.16 -2.70
N ASN A 357 2.51 -13.63 -2.89
CA ASN A 357 1.72 -13.55 -4.11
C ASN A 357 0.24 -13.52 -3.70
N ALA A 358 -0.46 -12.43 -4.03
CA ALA A 358 -1.84 -12.22 -3.61
C ALA A 358 -2.81 -13.29 -4.14
N TYR A 359 -2.57 -13.81 -5.34
CA TYR A 359 -3.43 -14.86 -5.92
C TYR A 359 -3.21 -16.22 -5.26
N VAL A 360 -1.94 -16.57 -5.00
CA VAL A 360 -1.61 -17.81 -4.26
C VAL A 360 -2.11 -17.72 -2.82
N GLU A 361 -1.97 -16.56 -2.18
CA GLU A 361 -2.50 -16.30 -0.84
C GLU A 361 -4.02 -16.44 -0.80
N ALA A 362 -4.73 -15.82 -1.74
CA ALA A 362 -6.18 -15.94 -1.83
C ALA A 362 -6.64 -17.38 -2.13
N ALA A 363 -5.95 -18.08 -3.03
CA ALA A 363 -6.25 -19.48 -3.32
C ALA A 363 -6.04 -20.40 -2.09
N LEU A 364 -5.00 -20.13 -1.29
CA LEU A 364 -4.76 -20.86 -0.05
C LEU A 364 -5.81 -20.56 1.01
N THR A 365 -6.10 -19.29 1.25
CA THR A 365 -6.94 -18.86 2.38
C THR A 365 -8.44 -18.94 2.08
N THR A 366 -8.85 -18.58 0.87
CA THR A 366 -10.27 -18.48 0.46
C THR A 366 -10.63 -19.33 -0.75
N GLY A 367 -9.71 -20.19 -1.20
CA GLY A 367 -9.88 -21.08 -2.34
C GLY A 367 -9.89 -20.34 -3.68
N PHE A 368 -10.12 -21.08 -4.77
CA PHE A 368 -10.23 -20.50 -6.11
C PHE A 368 -11.43 -19.57 -6.25
N VAL A 369 -12.47 -19.71 -5.41
CA VAL A 369 -13.61 -18.77 -5.38
C VAL A 369 -13.13 -17.38 -4.97
N GLY A 370 -12.39 -17.25 -3.85
CA GLY A 370 -11.86 -15.97 -3.42
C GLY A 370 -10.78 -15.42 -4.37
N ALA A 371 -9.93 -16.28 -4.93
CA ALA A 371 -8.95 -15.87 -5.93
C ALA A 371 -9.60 -15.32 -7.21
N ALA A 372 -10.70 -15.92 -7.67
CA ALA A 372 -11.48 -15.40 -8.79
C ALA A 372 -12.16 -14.05 -8.46
N MET A 373 -12.72 -13.92 -7.24
CA MET A 373 -13.34 -12.65 -6.80
C MET A 373 -12.32 -11.49 -6.75
N ILE A 374 -11.10 -11.73 -6.27
CA ILE A 374 -10.02 -10.72 -6.27
C ILE A 374 -9.66 -10.28 -7.69
N THR A 375 -9.75 -11.18 -8.67
CA THR A 375 -9.42 -10.86 -10.08
C THR A 375 -10.43 -9.90 -10.69
N VAL A 376 -11.67 -9.90 -10.21
CA VAL A 376 -12.77 -9.08 -10.73
C VAL A 376 -13.02 -7.84 -9.87
N ALA A 377 -12.53 -7.80 -8.64
CA ALA A 377 -12.69 -6.67 -7.71
C ALA A 377 -11.72 -5.52 -8.01
#